data_776a3a2a62284c9818445338ebbc59c8
#
_entry.id   776a3a2a62284c9818445338ebbc59c8
#
_cell.length_a   1.000
_cell.length_b   1.000
_cell.length_c   1.000
_cell.angle_alpha   90.00
_cell.angle_beta   90.00
_cell.angle_gamma   90.00
#
_symmetry.space_group_name_H-M   'P 1'
#
loop_
_entity.id
_entity.type
_entity.pdbx_description
1 polymer ?
#
loop_
_entity_poly.entity_id
_entity_poly.type
_entity_poly.pdbx_seq_one_letter_code
_entity_poly.pdbx_strand_id
1 'polypeptide(L)'
;MISHIAQDITQCPHTKNPVFWNSNGIYSELTSEILKGIVDIVKIDFKYGNDKCAMRISKAPPNYVSIIRRNLKRAKSYSEVLIRVLVLPGHLDCCLRNILEYIRRDLGEYVRVNVMFQYRPEYKVMESEFTELKRRLSKGDVERVYKIVRESGLKNVIF
;
A
#
# COMPACT_ATOMS: atom_id res chain seq x y z
N MET A 1 -1.33 -19.09 -12.30
CA MET A 1 -1.49 -19.11 -10.82
C MET A 1 -2.75 -18.39 -10.36
N ILE A 2 -2.99 -17.11 -10.66
CA ILE A 2 -4.23 -16.39 -10.27
C ILE A 2 -5.50 -17.00 -10.85
N SER A 3 -5.48 -17.47 -12.09
CA SER A 3 -6.61 -18.14 -12.74
C SER A 3 -7.06 -19.41 -12.03
N HIS A 4 -6.13 -20.20 -11.50
CA HIS A 4 -6.46 -21.41 -10.74
C HIS A 4 -7.13 -21.07 -9.40
N ILE A 5 -6.58 -20.09 -8.67
CA ILE A 5 -7.18 -19.60 -7.41
C ILE A 5 -8.59 -19.09 -7.66
N ALA A 6 -8.81 -18.35 -8.75
CA ALA A 6 -10.13 -17.84 -9.12
C ALA A 6 -11.11 -18.98 -9.43
N GLN A 7 -10.66 -20.01 -10.17
CA GLN A 7 -11.47 -21.20 -10.43
C GLN A 7 -11.83 -21.94 -9.15
N ASP A 8 -10.88 -22.16 -8.24
CA ASP A 8 -11.11 -22.84 -6.97
C ASP A 8 -12.14 -22.10 -6.12
N ILE A 9 -12.04 -20.77 -6.02
CA ILE A 9 -13.01 -19.94 -5.29
C ILE A 9 -14.40 -20.03 -5.90
N THR A 10 -14.52 -19.98 -7.23
CA THR A 10 -15.82 -20.06 -7.91
C THR A 10 -16.48 -21.43 -7.83
N GLN A 11 -15.71 -22.48 -7.59
CA GLN A 11 -16.22 -23.83 -7.33
C GLN A 11 -16.71 -24.05 -5.89
N CYS A 12 -16.49 -23.08 -5.00
CA CYS A 12 -16.96 -23.08 -3.61
C CYS A 12 -18.09 -22.06 -3.38
N PRO A 13 -19.29 -22.24 -3.99
CA PRO A 13 -20.35 -21.21 -4.04
C PRO A 13 -21.01 -20.90 -2.69
N HIS A 14 -20.68 -21.66 -1.64
CA HIS A 14 -21.29 -21.53 -0.31
C HIS A 14 -20.38 -20.87 0.75
N THR A 15 -19.25 -20.31 0.35
CA THR A 15 -18.42 -19.56 1.31
C THR A 15 -19.10 -18.23 1.64
N LYS A 16 -19.62 -18.12 2.86
CA LYS A 16 -20.17 -16.85 3.40
C LYS A 16 -19.04 -15.88 3.84
N ASN A 17 -17.80 -16.29 3.73
CA ASN A 17 -16.66 -15.50 4.17
C ASN A 17 -16.19 -14.57 3.04
N PRO A 18 -15.88 -13.30 3.34
CA PRO A 18 -15.37 -12.38 2.34
C PRO A 18 -14.00 -12.85 1.82
N VAL A 19 -13.81 -12.72 0.53
CA VAL A 19 -12.52 -13.01 -0.14
C VAL A 19 -11.62 -11.80 -0.05
N PHE A 20 -10.46 -11.98 0.58
CA PHE A 20 -9.48 -10.94 0.83
C PHE A 20 -8.22 -11.12 -0.03
N TRP A 21 -7.98 -10.19 -0.95
CA TRP A 21 -6.79 -10.18 -1.81
C TRP A 21 -5.69 -9.31 -1.21
N ASN A 22 -4.59 -9.93 -0.76
CA ASN A 22 -3.42 -9.24 -0.21
C ASN A 22 -2.31 -9.15 -1.25
N SER A 23 -1.92 -7.93 -1.67
CA SER A 23 -0.97 -7.70 -2.75
C SER A 23 0.00 -6.56 -2.46
N ASN A 24 1.18 -6.62 -3.12
CA ASN A 24 2.09 -5.47 -3.20
C ASN A 24 1.64 -4.41 -4.24
N GLY A 25 0.52 -4.64 -4.91
CA GLY A 25 -0.06 -3.71 -5.87
C GLY A 25 0.55 -3.74 -7.28
N ILE A 26 1.56 -4.58 -7.52
CA ILE A 26 2.19 -4.72 -8.85
C ILE A 26 1.60 -5.94 -9.55
N TYR A 27 0.57 -5.72 -10.33
CA TYR A 27 -0.09 -6.76 -11.13
C TYR A 27 -0.66 -6.17 -12.43
N SER A 28 -0.96 -7.07 -13.38
CA SER A 28 -1.48 -6.70 -14.70
C SER A 28 -2.96 -6.32 -14.67
N GLU A 29 -3.43 -5.70 -15.73
CA GLU A 29 -4.85 -5.42 -15.96
C GLU A 29 -5.67 -6.70 -15.97
N LEU A 30 -5.20 -7.71 -16.69
CA LEU A 30 -5.85 -9.03 -16.72
C LEU A 30 -6.08 -9.61 -15.31
N THR A 31 -5.09 -9.43 -14.41
CA THR A 31 -5.24 -9.82 -13.00
C THR A 31 -6.42 -9.09 -12.34
N SER A 32 -6.54 -7.77 -12.59
CA SER A 32 -7.64 -6.96 -12.05
C SER A 32 -8.99 -7.46 -12.56
N GLU A 33 -9.09 -7.80 -13.85
CA GLU A 33 -10.33 -8.32 -14.44
C GLU A 33 -10.71 -9.68 -13.86
N ILE A 34 -9.74 -10.57 -13.63
CA ILE A 34 -9.99 -11.88 -12.99
C ILE A 34 -10.49 -11.72 -11.55
N LEU A 35 -9.96 -10.74 -10.81
CA LEU A 35 -10.35 -10.49 -9.41
C LEU A 35 -11.73 -9.86 -9.27
N LYS A 36 -12.21 -9.17 -10.31
CA LYS A 36 -13.50 -8.52 -10.34
C LYS A 36 -14.64 -9.55 -10.20
N GLY A 37 -15.50 -9.35 -9.22
CA GLY A 37 -16.60 -10.26 -8.92
C GLY A 37 -16.24 -11.50 -8.07
N ILE A 38 -14.95 -11.64 -7.71
CA ILE A 38 -14.46 -12.73 -6.85
C ILE A 38 -13.98 -12.18 -5.50
N VAL A 39 -13.36 -10.99 -5.51
CA VAL A 39 -12.70 -10.41 -4.34
C VAL A 39 -13.56 -9.28 -3.75
N ASP A 40 -13.85 -9.40 -2.45
CA ASP A 40 -14.60 -8.39 -1.71
C ASP A 40 -13.72 -7.26 -1.22
N ILE A 41 -12.49 -7.58 -0.79
CA ILE A 41 -11.54 -6.62 -0.23
C ILE A 41 -10.18 -6.77 -0.89
N VAL A 42 -9.68 -5.69 -1.50
CA VAL A 42 -8.32 -5.62 -2.02
C VAL A 42 -7.44 -4.82 -1.07
N LYS A 43 -6.42 -5.47 -0.51
CA LYS A 43 -5.40 -4.82 0.30
C LYS A 43 -4.11 -4.61 -0.51
N ILE A 44 -3.66 -3.37 -0.63
CA ILE A 44 -2.44 -3.02 -1.33
C ILE A 44 -1.44 -2.35 -0.39
N ASP A 45 -0.18 -2.82 -0.44
CA ASP A 45 0.95 -2.17 0.21
C ASP A 45 1.47 -1.03 -0.66
N PHE A 46 1.18 0.21 -0.31
CA PHE A 46 1.73 1.39 -0.97
C PHE A 46 2.95 1.89 -0.19
N LYS A 47 4.13 1.41 -0.56
CA LYS A 47 5.36 1.59 0.23
C LYS A 47 6.10 2.90 -0.07
N TYR A 48 6.06 3.40 -1.30
CA TYR A 48 6.84 4.56 -1.76
C TYR A 48 5.97 5.59 -2.45
N GLY A 49 6.10 6.85 -2.06
CA GLY A 49 5.36 7.97 -2.65
C GLY A 49 6.02 8.56 -3.90
N ASN A 50 7.20 8.06 -4.28
CA ASN A 50 7.89 8.43 -5.53
C ASN A 50 8.75 7.28 -6.06
N ASP A 51 8.99 7.31 -7.37
CA ASP A 51 9.71 6.24 -8.09
C ASP A 51 11.18 6.16 -7.70
N LYS A 52 11.83 7.30 -7.39
CA LYS A 52 13.24 7.33 -6.97
C LYS A 52 13.47 6.50 -5.71
N CYS A 53 12.61 6.67 -4.69
CA CYS A 53 12.67 5.88 -3.46
C CYS A 53 12.38 4.40 -3.73
N ALA A 54 11.37 4.09 -4.56
CA ALA A 54 11.01 2.72 -4.92
C ALA A 54 12.16 2.00 -5.62
N MET A 55 12.78 2.63 -6.60
CA MET A 55 13.93 2.08 -7.34
C MET A 55 15.15 1.92 -6.44
N ARG A 56 15.49 2.96 -5.67
CA ARG A 56 16.70 2.98 -4.83
C ARG A 56 16.63 1.91 -3.73
N ILE A 57 15.50 1.85 -3.00
CA ILE A 57 15.39 1.02 -1.79
C ILE A 57 15.01 -0.43 -2.12
N SER A 58 14.08 -0.64 -3.06
CA SER A 58 13.52 -1.97 -3.33
C SER A 58 13.76 -2.49 -4.74
N LYS A 59 14.54 -1.78 -5.57
CA LYS A 59 14.73 -2.13 -6.99
C LYS A 59 13.39 -2.30 -7.73
N ALA A 60 12.37 -1.54 -7.32
CA ALA A 60 11.07 -1.55 -7.97
C ALA A 60 11.15 -0.99 -9.42
N PRO A 61 10.16 -1.27 -10.26
CA PRO A 61 10.10 -0.71 -11.60
C PRO A 61 10.14 0.83 -11.60
N PRO A 62 10.69 1.49 -12.62
CA PRO A 62 10.82 2.95 -12.69
C PRO A 62 9.48 3.69 -12.71
N ASN A 63 8.39 2.98 -12.99
CA ASN A 63 7.02 3.49 -13.00
C ASN A 63 6.16 2.91 -11.85
N TYR A 64 6.79 2.56 -10.73
CA TYR A 64 6.16 1.95 -9.56
C TYR A 64 4.91 2.71 -9.09
N VAL A 65 5.04 4.02 -8.87
CA VAL A 65 3.94 4.85 -8.35
C VAL A 65 2.74 4.86 -9.30
N SER A 66 2.99 4.95 -10.60
CA SER A 66 1.90 4.94 -11.59
C SER A 66 1.19 3.59 -11.65
N ILE A 67 1.92 2.48 -11.52
CA ILE A 67 1.34 1.13 -11.45
C ILE A 67 0.44 1.00 -10.22
N ILE A 68 0.93 1.36 -9.02
CA ILE A 68 0.15 1.27 -7.77
C ILE A 68 -1.11 2.14 -7.86
N ARG A 69 -0.98 3.39 -8.30
CA ARG A 69 -2.11 4.33 -8.44
C ARG A 69 -3.18 3.80 -9.39
N ARG A 70 -2.78 3.28 -10.53
CA ARG A 70 -3.69 2.68 -11.51
C ARG A 70 -4.42 1.47 -10.91
N ASN A 71 -3.70 0.56 -10.26
CA ASN A 71 -4.28 -0.64 -9.69
C ASN A 71 -5.19 -0.33 -8.49
N LEU A 72 -4.89 0.68 -7.68
CA LEU A 72 -5.77 1.18 -6.62
C LEU A 72 -7.10 1.74 -7.18
N LYS A 73 -7.03 2.55 -8.25
CA LYS A 73 -8.25 3.06 -8.92
C LYS A 73 -9.11 1.93 -9.47
N ARG A 74 -8.49 0.92 -10.10
CA ARG A 74 -9.20 -0.25 -10.60
C ARG A 74 -9.84 -1.05 -9.45
N ALA A 75 -9.06 -1.39 -8.41
CA ALA A 75 -9.56 -2.12 -7.27
C ALA A 75 -10.77 -1.42 -6.64
N LYS A 76 -10.70 -0.10 -6.46
CA LYS A 76 -11.80 0.70 -5.90
C LYS A 76 -13.09 0.65 -6.73
N SER A 77 -13.01 0.37 -8.02
CA SER A 77 -14.21 0.30 -8.87
C SER A 77 -15.03 -1.00 -8.69
N TYR A 78 -14.48 -2.04 -8.05
CA TYR A 78 -15.15 -3.32 -7.89
C TYR A 78 -15.07 -3.94 -6.50
N SER A 79 -14.26 -3.38 -5.58
CA SER A 79 -14.07 -3.94 -4.24
C SER A 79 -13.89 -2.85 -3.19
N GLU A 80 -13.98 -3.21 -1.91
CA GLU A 80 -13.47 -2.38 -0.84
C GLU A 80 -11.94 -2.36 -0.90
N VAL A 81 -11.32 -1.19 -0.65
CA VAL A 81 -9.87 -1.03 -0.70
C VAL A 81 -9.31 -0.70 0.67
N LEU A 82 -8.33 -1.50 1.11
CA LEU A 82 -7.49 -1.23 2.27
C LEU A 82 -6.07 -0.91 1.80
N ILE A 83 -5.58 0.29 2.06
CA ILE A 83 -4.23 0.70 1.71
C ILE A 83 -3.35 0.62 2.95
N ARG A 84 -2.28 -0.17 2.89
CA ARG A 84 -1.31 -0.27 3.97
C ARG A 84 -0.05 0.51 3.62
N VAL A 85 0.36 1.41 4.52
CA VAL A 85 1.52 2.28 4.38
C VAL A 85 2.49 2.02 5.52
N LEU A 86 3.62 1.37 5.23
CA LEU A 86 4.70 1.23 6.20
C LEU A 86 5.52 2.52 6.25
N VAL A 87 5.58 3.14 7.41
CA VAL A 87 6.36 4.35 7.63
C VAL A 87 7.85 4.00 7.69
N LEU A 88 8.64 4.66 6.84
CA LEU A 88 10.10 4.48 6.80
C LEU A 88 10.80 5.71 7.38
N PRO A 89 11.81 5.55 8.26
CA PRO A 89 12.62 6.66 8.75
C PRO A 89 13.27 7.43 7.60
N GLY A 90 13.28 8.76 7.68
CA GLY A 90 13.83 9.62 6.62
C GLY A 90 12.93 9.81 5.39
N HIS A 91 11.79 9.11 5.30
CA HIS A 91 10.92 9.12 4.12
C HIS A 91 9.50 9.66 4.38
N LEU A 92 9.32 10.45 5.43
CA LEU A 92 8.01 10.97 5.81
C LEU A 92 7.43 11.94 4.77
N ASP A 93 8.22 12.90 4.29
CA ASP A 93 7.73 13.88 3.32
C ASP A 93 7.71 13.31 1.90
N CYS A 94 8.81 12.68 1.47
CA CYS A 94 8.93 12.19 0.11
C CYS A 94 8.08 10.95 -0.20
N CYS A 95 7.67 10.18 0.82
CA CYS A 95 6.84 8.98 0.62
C CYS A 95 5.50 9.08 1.34
N LEU A 96 5.48 9.14 2.67
CA LEU A 96 4.21 9.12 3.41
C LEU A 96 3.27 10.26 2.98
N ARG A 97 3.74 11.50 3.00
CA ARG A 97 2.93 12.67 2.60
C ARG A 97 2.37 12.51 1.19
N ASN A 98 3.21 12.18 0.22
CA ASN A 98 2.81 12.02 -1.17
C ASN A 98 1.77 10.90 -1.37
N ILE A 99 1.88 9.81 -0.58
CA ILE A 99 0.91 8.71 -0.60
C ILE A 99 -0.44 9.18 -0.07
N LEU A 100 -0.47 9.82 1.10
CA LEU A 100 -1.72 10.27 1.73
C LEU A 100 -2.42 11.37 0.90
N GLU A 101 -1.67 12.30 0.34
CA GLU A 101 -2.20 13.33 -0.59
C GLU A 101 -2.83 12.69 -1.83
N TYR A 102 -2.17 11.69 -2.43
CA TYR A 102 -2.74 10.95 -3.54
C TYR A 102 -4.05 10.25 -3.13
N ILE A 103 -4.05 9.54 -2.01
CA ILE A 103 -5.25 8.82 -1.52
C ILE A 103 -6.40 9.82 -1.33
N ARG A 104 -6.16 10.93 -0.64
CA ARG A 104 -7.17 11.95 -0.37
C ARG A 104 -7.75 12.55 -1.64
N ARG A 105 -6.90 12.91 -2.60
CA ARG A 105 -7.29 13.58 -3.84
C ARG A 105 -7.96 12.64 -4.84
N ASP A 106 -7.40 11.45 -5.06
CA ASP A 106 -7.78 10.57 -6.18
C ASP A 106 -8.69 9.41 -5.77
N LEU A 107 -8.67 9.00 -4.50
CA LEU A 107 -9.47 7.89 -4.00
C LEU A 107 -10.55 8.33 -2.98
N GLY A 108 -10.39 9.50 -2.39
CA GLY A 108 -11.35 10.09 -1.45
C GLY A 108 -10.97 9.93 0.02
N GLU A 109 -11.65 10.69 0.87
CA GLU A 109 -11.28 10.83 2.30
C GLU A 109 -11.66 9.65 3.18
N TYR A 110 -12.59 8.81 2.73
CA TYR A 110 -13.10 7.67 3.51
C TYR A 110 -12.45 6.34 3.15
N VAL A 111 -11.49 6.32 2.21
CA VAL A 111 -10.73 5.10 1.92
C VAL A 111 -9.96 4.66 3.16
N ARG A 112 -10.04 3.36 3.47
CA ARG A 112 -9.38 2.81 4.64
C ARG A 112 -7.87 2.74 4.45
N VAL A 113 -7.14 3.41 5.35
CA VAL A 113 -5.67 3.46 5.33
C VAL A 113 -5.12 2.95 6.65
N ASN A 114 -4.22 1.96 6.58
CA ASN A 114 -3.45 1.50 7.74
C ASN A 114 -2.03 2.07 7.66
N VAL A 115 -1.70 2.99 8.57
CA VAL A 115 -0.37 3.58 8.72
C VAL A 115 0.40 2.82 9.79
N MET A 116 1.44 2.10 9.38
CA MET A 116 2.15 1.17 10.26
C MET A 116 3.48 1.74 10.73
N PHE A 117 3.72 1.72 12.05
CA PHE A 117 4.97 2.12 12.71
C PHE A 117 5.97 0.98 12.93
N GLN A 118 5.65 -0.22 12.48
CA GLN A 118 6.37 -1.46 12.83
C GLN A 118 7.66 -1.66 12.05
N TYR A 119 8.21 -0.61 11.42
CA TYR A 119 9.47 -0.73 10.70
C TYR A 119 10.60 -1.17 11.63
N ARG A 120 11.33 -2.20 11.21
CA ARG A 120 12.55 -2.68 11.86
C ARG A 120 13.65 -2.81 10.81
N PRO A 121 14.85 -2.28 11.09
CA PRO A 121 16.00 -2.52 10.24
C PRO A 121 16.49 -3.96 10.42
N GLU A 122 16.36 -4.75 9.38
CA GLU A 122 16.74 -6.16 9.39
C GLU A 122 17.39 -6.56 8.07
N TYR A 123 18.10 -7.69 8.08
CA TYR A 123 18.66 -8.31 6.90
C TYR A 123 19.58 -7.34 6.13
N LYS A 124 19.50 -7.29 4.80
CA LYS A 124 20.35 -6.48 3.92
C LYS A 124 20.35 -4.98 4.20
N VAL A 125 19.39 -4.47 4.95
CA VAL A 125 19.36 -3.05 5.33
C VAL A 125 20.55 -2.67 6.20
N MET A 126 20.98 -3.55 7.10
CA MET A 126 22.11 -3.29 7.99
C MET A 126 23.45 -3.18 7.25
N GLU A 127 23.58 -3.84 6.10
CA GLU A 127 24.76 -3.83 5.23
C GLU A 127 24.66 -2.77 4.12
N SER A 128 23.48 -2.16 3.94
CA SER A 128 23.22 -1.19 2.85
C SER A 128 23.82 0.17 3.11
N GLU A 129 23.87 0.99 2.07
CA GLU A 129 24.23 2.42 2.14
C GLU A 129 23.12 3.31 2.75
N PHE A 130 21.93 2.76 3.02
CA PHE A 130 20.75 3.51 3.50
C PHE A 130 20.82 3.76 5.00
N THR A 131 21.65 4.71 5.42
CA THR A 131 21.89 5.02 6.84
C THR A 131 20.62 5.41 7.57
N GLU A 132 19.69 6.10 6.89
CA GLU A 132 18.39 6.49 7.41
C GLU A 132 17.50 5.28 7.77
N LEU A 133 17.67 4.16 7.07
CA LEU A 133 16.90 2.94 7.29
C LEU A 133 17.52 2.00 8.35
N LYS A 134 18.74 2.27 8.82
CA LYS A 134 19.41 1.44 9.85
C LYS A 134 18.89 1.67 11.26
N ARG A 135 17.88 2.49 11.44
CA ARG A 135 17.24 2.81 12.73
C ARG A 135 15.74 2.58 12.71
N ARG A 136 15.17 2.41 13.86
CA ARG A 136 13.71 2.47 14.04
C ARG A 136 13.21 3.91 13.99
N LEU A 137 11.90 4.09 13.90
CA LEU A 137 11.27 5.38 14.06
C LEU A 137 11.54 5.93 15.46
N SER A 138 11.95 7.19 15.54
CA SER A 138 12.07 7.93 16.79
C SER A 138 10.70 8.45 17.26
N LYS A 139 10.61 8.91 18.50
CA LYS A 139 9.40 9.60 18.99
C LYS A 139 9.04 10.80 18.12
N GLY A 140 10.01 11.60 17.71
CA GLY A 140 9.78 12.74 16.81
C GLY A 140 9.30 12.34 15.42
N ASP A 141 9.77 11.19 14.87
CA ASP A 141 9.22 10.66 13.62
C ASP A 141 7.73 10.31 13.79
N VAL A 142 7.37 9.64 14.89
CA VAL A 142 5.98 9.24 15.19
C VAL A 142 5.07 10.46 15.33
N GLU A 143 5.49 11.46 16.10
CA GLU A 143 4.73 12.72 16.26
C GLU A 143 4.51 13.42 14.92
N ARG A 144 5.54 13.44 14.09
CA ARG A 144 5.47 14.00 12.73
C ARG A 144 4.52 13.21 11.83
N VAL A 145 4.49 11.88 11.92
CA VAL A 145 3.53 11.05 11.20
C VAL A 145 2.10 11.41 11.59
N TYR A 146 1.78 11.53 12.88
CA TYR A 146 0.44 11.94 13.31
C TYR A 146 0.06 13.32 12.77
N LYS A 147 1.01 14.25 12.72
CA LYS A 147 0.79 15.57 12.12
C LYS A 147 0.47 15.45 10.63
N ILE A 148 1.27 14.70 9.85
CA ILE A 148 1.06 14.50 8.41
C ILE A 148 -0.30 13.83 8.14
N VAL A 149 -0.67 12.81 8.92
CA VAL A 149 -1.97 12.13 8.79
C VAL A 149 -3.12 13.11 9.04
N ARG A 150 -3.03 13.92 10.08
CA ARG A 150 -4.04 14.94 10.39
C ARG A 150 -4.18 15.98 9.27
N GLU A 151 -3.06 16.48 8.76
CA GLU A 151 -3.01 17.44 7.65
C GLU A 151 -3.57 16.86 6.34
N SER A 152 -3.49 15.54 6.12
CA SER A 152 -4.00 14.88 4.91
C SER A 152 -5.52 14.97 4.75
N GLY A 153 -6.26 15.17 5.85
CA GLY A 153 -7.73 15.23 5.84
C GLY A 153 -8.42 13.88 5.60
N LEU A 154 -7.70 12.75 5.65
CA LEU A 154 -8.28 11.41 5.60
C LEU A 154 -9.09 11.11 6.86
N LYS A 155 -10.25 10.46 6.71
CA LYS A 155 -11.22 10.20 7.78
C LYS A 155 -11.22 8.77 8.31
N ASN A 156 -10.64 7.82 7.57
CA ASN A 156 -10.63 6.40 7.91
C ASN A 156 -9.19 5.88 7.98
N VAL A 157 -8.43 6.36 8.98
CA VAL A 157 -7.03 5.98 9.20
C VAL A 157 -6.92 5.18 10.48
N ILE A 158 -6.26 4.02 10.40
CA ILE A 158 -5.89 3.15 11.53
C ILE A 158 -4.36 3.07 11.66
N PHE A 159 -3.86 2.81 12.87
CA PHE A 159 -2.43 2.74 13.19
C PHE A 159 -2.06 1.38 13.76
#